data_a3f43ee21477a5cf8890f2b660ca8da4
#
_entry.id   a3f43ee21477a5cf8890f2b660ca8da4
#
_cell.length_a   1.000
_cell.length_b   1.000
_cell.length_c   1.000
_cell.angle_alpha   90.00
_cell.angle_beta   90.00
_cell.angle_gamma   90.00
#
_symmetry.space_group_name_H-M   'P 1'
#
loop_
_entity.id
_entity.type
_entity.pdbx_description
1 polymer ?
#
loop_
_entity_poly.entity_id
_entity_poly.type
_entity_poly.pdbx_seq_one_letter_code
_entity_poly.pdbx_strand_id
1 'polypeptide(L)'
;MGNPSWSLDPNFATKNNRKANSKQLDKHITEWTKSITYRQAFRILQEAGVPSGIPMSAEDLYYDPHLRDRGHIITIEEPPWGTIGHHGLPGIPSLSHATAQGPAPWIGDHNELVLNTILGLSPEEISKLEESGALK
;
A
#
# COMPACT_ATOMS: atom_id res chain seq x y z
N MET A 1 10.15 -2.08 -27.17
CA MET A 1 11.14 -1.13 -27.70
C MET A 1 11.47 -1.36 -29.20
N GLY A 2 11.13 -2.49 -29.78
CA GLY A 2 11.28 -2.75 -31.23
C GLY A 2 12.72 -2.88 -31.72
N ASN A 3 13.63 -3.41 -30.91
CA ASN A 3 15.05 -3.63 -31.27
C ASN A 3 15.73 -2.36 -31.86
N PRO A 4 15.83 -1.27 -31.10
CA PRO A 4 16.48 -0.06 -31.58
C PRO A 4 17.96 -0.33 -31.88
N SER A 5 18.56 0.42 -32.81
CA SER A 5 19.95 0.21 -33.27
C SER A 5 20.98 0.21 -32.12
N TRP A 6 20.78 1.03 -31.09
CA TRP A 6 21.66 1.06 -29.93
C TRP A 6 21.66 -0.25 -29.10
N SER A 7 20.62 -1.10 -29.20
CA SER A 7 20.58 -2.38 -28.50
C SER A 7 21.61 -3.40 -29.02
N LEU A 8 22.14 -3.15 -30.22
CA LEU A 8 23.21 -3.94 -30.84
C LEU A 8 24.61 -3.37 -30.60
N ASP A 9 24.73 -2.25 -29.87
CA ASP A 9 26.02 -1.64 -29.56
C ASP A 9 26.86 -2.59 -28.69
N PRO A 10 28.13 -2.87 -29.07
CA PRO A 10 29.03 -3.69 -28.25
C PRO A 10 29.18 -3.20 -26.81
N ASN A 11 29.01 -1.88 -26.57
CA ASN A 11 28.99 -1.31 -25.21
C ASN A 11 27.87 -1.82 -24.32
N PHE A 12 26.86 -2.47 -24.87
CA PHE A 12 25.75 -3.05 -24.11
C PHE A 12 25.66 -4.57 -24.24
N ALA A 13 26.57 -5.22 -24.99
CA ALA A 13 26.49 -6.65 -25.29
C ALA A 13 26.66 -7.53 -24.05
N THR A 14 27.54 -7.18 -23.11
CA THR A 14 27.80 -7.95 -21.90
C THR A 14 27.29 -7.24 -20.65
N LYS A 15 27.11 -8.00 -19.55
CA LYS A 15 26.76 -7.44 -18.26
C LYS A 15 27.78 -6.37 -17.80
N ASN A 16 29.08 -6.65 -17.98
CA ASN A 16 30.12 -5.72 -17.55
C ASN A 16 30.12 -4.43 -18.39
N ASN A 17 29.91 -4.57 -19.70
CA ASN A 17 29.80 -3.42 -20.60
C ASN A 17 28.57 -2.57 -20.24
N ARG A 18 27.42 -3.18 -20.00
CA ARG A 18 26.22 -2.44 -19.55
C ARG A 18 26.44 -1.71 -18.23
N LYS A 19 27.15 -2.34 -17.27
CA LYS A 19 27.48 -1.69 -15.99
C LYS A 19 28.42 -0.51 -16.19
N ALA A 20 29.45 -0.66 -17.02
CA ALA A 20 30.40 0.43 -17.33
C ALA A 20 29.73 1.60 -18.05
N ASN A 21 28.72 1.34 -18.90
CA ASN A 21 28.00 2.33 -19.70
C ASN A 21 26.57 2.59 -19.19
N SER A 22 26.30 2.38 -17.90
CA SER A 22 24.96 2.46 -17.32
C SER A 22 24.28 3.81 -17.59
N LYS A 23 24.99 4.93 -17.45
CA LYS A 23 24.43 6.27 -17.70
C LYS A 23 23.90 6.45 -19.13
N GLN A 24 24.60 5.88 -20.12
CA GLN A 24 24.18 5.95 -21.51
C GLN A 24 22.98 5.04 -21.76
N LEU A 25 23.01 3.82 -21.19
CA LEU A 25 21.87 2.88 -21.24
C LEU A 25 20.62 3.48 -20.59
N ASP A 26 20.77 4.07 -19.41
CA ASP A 26 19.67 4.71 -18.68
C ASP A 26 19.05 5.86 -19.48
N LYS A 27 19.87 6.63 -20.22
CA LYS A 27 19.36 7.67 -21.11
C LYS A 27 18.45 7.09 -22.20
N HIS A 28 18.89 6.03 -22.89
CA HIS A 28 18.08 5.38 -23.92
C HIS A 28 16.77 4.79 -23.36
N ILE A 29 16.83 4.15 -22.20
CA ILE A 29 15.66 3.61 -21.52
C ILE A 29 14.70 4.75 -21.10
N THR A 30 15.25 5.83 -20.57
CA THR A 30 14.47 7.01 -20.16
C THR A 30 13.76 7.67 -21.33
N GLU A 31 14.42 7.81 -22.48
CA GLU A 31 13.79 8.35 -23.69
C GLU A 31 12.61 7.52 -24.15
N TRP A 32 12.73 6.19 -24.09
CA TRP A 32 11.64 5.30 -24.42
C TRP A 32 10.50 5.36 -23.37
N THR A 33 10.82 5.31 -22.07
CA THR A 33 9.79 5.32 -21.02
C THR A 33 9.02 6.63 -20.95
N LYS A 34 9.66 7.77 -21.33
CA LYS A 34 8.97 9.07 -21.45
C LYS A 34 7.92 9.13 -22.55
N SER A 35 8.01 8.24 -23.56
CA SER A 35 7.08 8.21 -24.70
C SER A 35 5.81 7.38 -24.45
N ILE A 36 5.73 6.68 -23.32
CA ILE A 36 4.61 5.77 -23.00
C ILE A 36 4.21 5.91 -21.53
N THR A 37 3.00 5.47 -21.19
CA THR A 37 2.56 5.43 -19.79
C THR A 37 3.26 4.30 -19.02
N TYR A 38 3.36 4.44 -17.69
CA TYR A 38 3.94 3.39 -16.84
C TYR A 38 3.18 2.05 -16.96
N ARG A 39 1.85 2.08 -17.16
CA ARG A 39 1.04 0.87 -17.38
C ARG A 39 1.34 0.20 -18.71
N GLN A 40 1.59 0.99 -19.77
CA GLN A 40 2.02 0.46 -21.07
C GLN A 40 3.44 -0.13 -20.97
N ALA A 41 4.37 0.59 -20.34
CA ALA A 41 5.73 0.08 -20.11
C ALA A 41 5.73 -1.26 -19.37
N PHE A 42 4.98 -1.35 -18.28
CA PHE A 42 4.81 -2.57 -17.50
C PHE A 42 4.32 -3.75 -18.36
N ARG A 43 3.24 -3.53 -19.13
CA ARG A 43 2.68 -4.58 -19.98
C ARG A 43 3.69 -5.07 -21.02
N ILE A 44 4.33 -4.16 -21.74
CA ILE A 44 5.33 -4.48 -22.76
C ILE A 44 6.50 -5.27 -22.16
N LEU A 45 6.97 -4.88 -20.97
CA LEU A 45 8.08 -5.55 -20.30
C LEU A 45 7.68 -6.95 -19.80
N GLN A 46 6.50 -7.11 -19.21
CA GLN A 46 5.98 -8.39 -18.75
C GLN A 46 5.76 -9.36 -19.93
N GLU A 47 5.16 -8.91 -21.02
CA GLU A 47 4.97 -9.69 -22.24
C GLU A 47 6.30 -10.15 -22.85
N ALA A 48 7.35 -9.34 -22.70
CA ALA A 48 8.71 -9.69 -23.12
C ALA A 48 9.49 -10.56 -22.11
N GLY A 49 8.87 -11.00 -21.01
CA GLY A 49 9.50 -11.79 -19.96
C GLY A 49 10.51 -11.01 -19.11
N VAL A 50 10.46 -9.69 -19.12
CA VAL A 50 11.32 -8.85 -18.29
C VAL A 50 10.65 -8.60 -16.94
N PRO A 51 11.26 -9.01 -15.82
CA PRO A 51 10.74 -8.70 -14.48
C PRO A 51 10.58 -7.19 -14.31
N SER A 52 9.36 -6.76 -14.07
CA SER A 52 9.02 -5.36 -13.89
C SER A 52 7.86 -5.20 -12.93
N GLY A 53 7.77 -4.06 -12.26
CA GLY A 53 6.68 -3.67 -11.38
C GLY A 53 6.31 -2.21 -11.61
N ILE A 54 5.08 -1.87 -11.29
CA ILE A 54 4.59 -0.50 -11.35
C ILE A 54 4.87 0.18 -10.01
N PRO A 55 5.48 1.38 -9.99
CA PRO A 55 5.46 2.22 -8.79
C PRO A 55 4.03 2.73 -8.58
N MET A 56 3.31 2.16 -7.61
CA MET A 56 1.91 2.46 -7.35
C MET A 56 1.77 3.60 -6.35
N SER A 57 0.88 4.54 -6.63
CA SER A 57 0.36 5.49 -5.65
C SER A 57 -0.65 4.81 -4.71
N ALA A 58 -1.06 5.49 -3.63
CA ALA A 58 -2.13 4.98 -2.76
C ALA A 58 -3.45 4.76 -3.53
N GLU A 59 -3.76 5.65 -4.47
CA GLU A 59 -4.92 5.51 -5.36
C GLU A 59 -4.81 4.28 -6.26
N ASP A 60 -3.64 4.05 -6.87
CA ASP A 60 -3.40 2.85 -7.69
C ASP A 60 -3.58 1.56 -6.89
N LEU A 61 -3.08 1.52 -5.65
CA LEU A 61 -3.25 0.38 -4.75
C LEU A 61 -4.73 0.15 -4.38
N TYR A 62 -5.45 1.24 -4.08
CA TYR A 62 -6.86 1.17 -3.72
C TYR A 62 -7.73 0.59 -4.83
N TYR A 63 -7.44 0.94 -6.08
CA TYR A 63 -8.19 0.47 -7.25
C TYR A 63 -7.57 -0.74 -7.94
N ASP A 64 -6.48 -1.30 -7.43
CA ASP A 64 -5.83 -2.46 -8.04
C ASP A 64 -6.74 -3.69 -7.99
N PRO A 65 -7.08 -4.29 -9.15
CA PRO A 65 -8.00 -5.43 -9.20
C PRO A 65 -7.49 -6.64 -8.44
N HIS A 66 -6.18 -6.92 -8.48
CA HIS A 66 -5.60 -8.06 -7.78
C HIS A 66 -5.69 -7.90 -6.26
N LEU A 67 -5.41 -6.70 -5.73
CA LEU A 67 -5.54 -6.43 -4.30
C LEU A 67 -6.99 -6.52 -3.82
N ARG A 68 -7.94 -6.09 -4.65
CA ARG A 68 -9.37 -6.23 -4.37
C ARG A 68 -9.83 -7.68 -4.38
N ASP A 69 -9.46 -8.44 -5.41
CA ASP A 69 -9.79 -9.87 -5.51
C ASP A 69 -9.24 -10.70 -4.34
N ARG A 70 -8.08 -10.29 -3.80
CA ARG A 70 -7.51 -10.90 -2.60
C ARG A 70 -8.15 -10.44 -1.29
N GLY A 71 -9.10 -9.53 -1.31
CA GLY A 71 -9.68 -8.95 -0.10
C GLY A 71 -8.70 -8.08 0.71
N HIS A 72 -7.64 -7.59 0.06
CA HIS A 72 -6.68 -6.70 0.73
C HIS A 72 -7.22 -5.29 0.94
N ILE A 73 -8.15 -4.86 0.11
CA ILE A 73 -8.89 -3.60 0.32
C ILE A 73 -10.24 -3.94 0.93
N ILE A 74 -10.42 -3.58 2.19
CA ILE A 74 -11.67 -3.72 2.95
C ILE A 74 -12.33 -2.36 3.11
N THR A 75 -13.63 -2.34 3.30
CA THR A 75 -14.38 -1.10 3.55
C THR A 75 -14.95 -1.12 4.96
N ILE A 76 -14.82 -0.01 5.66
CA ILE A 76 -15.30 0.18 7.03
C ILE A 76 -16.12 1.48 7.05
N GLU A 77 -17.27 1.44 7.75
CA GLU A 77 -18.02 2.65 8.06
C GLU A 77 -17.31 3.40 9.19
N GLU A 78 -16.83 4.60 8.89
CA GLU A 78 -16.14 5.47 9.86
C GLU A 78 -16.88 6.78 10.06
N PRO A 79 -17.73 6.89 11.06
CA PRO A 79 -18.36 8.18 11.39
C PRO A 79 -17.32 9.24 11.77
N PRO A 80 -17.43 10.52 11.32
CA PRO A 80 -18.49 11.06 10.46
C PRO A 80 -18.18 11.00 8.97
N TRP A 81 -17.09 10.32 8.55
CA TRP A 81 -16.58 10.36 7.17
C TRP A 81 -17.25 9.37 6.20
N GLY A 82 -18.09 8.46 6.72
CA GLY A 82 -18.75 7.44 5.91
C GLY A 82 -17.86 6.24 5.60
N THR A 83 -18.10 5.58 4.47
CA THR A 83 -17.39 4.36 4.08
C THR A 83 -15.97 4.68 3.60
N ILE A 84 -14.97 4.18 4.29
CA ILE A 84 -13.55 4.36 3.96
C ILE A 84 -12.91 3.01 3.64
N GLY A 85 -12.00 3.01 2.66
CA GLY A 85 -11.21 1.83 2.33
C GLY A 85 -9.95 1.73 3.18
N HIS A 86 -9.77 0.59 3.81
CA HIS A 86 -8.61 0.25 4.61
C HIS A 86 -7.83 -0.90 4.01
N HIS A 87 -6.57 -1.01 4.40
CA HIS A 87 -5.76 -2.19 4.10
C HIS A 87 -6.17 -3.33 5.03
N GLY A 88 -6.52 -4.45 4.43
CA GLY A 88 -6.69 -5.71 5.12
C GLY A 88 -5.35 -6.40 5.39
N LEU A 89 -5.39 -7.63 5.91
CA LEU A 89 -4.19 -8.41 6.12
C LEU A 89 -3.57 -8.85 4.77
N PRO A 90 -2.24 -8.76 4.61
CA PRO A 90 -1.57 -9.22 3.40
C PRO A 90 -1.57 -10.76 3.27
N GLY A 91 -1.64 -11.48 4.39
CA GLY A 91 -1.75 -12.93 4.43
C GLY A 91 -3.20 -13.38 4.54
N ILE A 92 -3.57 -14.44 3.84
CA ILE A 92 -4.88 -15.08 3.95
C ILE A 92 -4.72 -16.35 4.78
N PRO A 93 -5.14 -16.36 6.06
CA PRO A 93 -5.09 -17.56 6.90
C PRO A 93 -6.02 -18.63 6.36
N SER A 94 -5.58 -19.89 6.38
CA SER A 94 -6.39 -21.02 5.88
C SER A 94 -7.40 -21.53 6.89
N LEU A 95 -7.18 -21.33 8.19
CA LEU A 95 -7.98 -21.89 9.28
C LEU A 95 -8.62 -20.84 10.20
N SER A 96 -8.33 -19.57 9.98
CA SER A 96 -8.87 -18.47 10.77
C SER A 96 -9.31 -17.32 9.87
N HIS A 97 -10.29 -16.56 10.33
CA HIS A 97 -10.68 -15.33 9.66
C HIS A 97 -10.01 -14.15 10.37
N ALA A 98 -9.30 -13.35 9.60
CA ALA A 98 -8.75 -12.10 10.06
C ALA A 98 -9.41 -10.96 9.28
N THR A 99 -10.16 -10.13 9.97
CA THR A 99 -10.84 -8.97 9.41
C THR A 99 -10.76 -7.81 10.39
N ALA A 100 -10.85 -6.58 9.89
CA ALA A 100 -11.05 -5.44 10.77
C ALA A 100 -12.44 -5.52 11.40
N GLN A 101 -12.52 -5.27 12.70
CA GLN A 101 -13.76 -5.43 13.47
C GLN A 101 -14.58 -4.14 13.58
N GLY A 102 -14.08 -3.04 13.06
CA GLY A 102 -14.77 -1.75 13.12
C GLY A 102 -13.86 -0.58 12.81
N PRO A 103 -14.37 0.64 12.96
CA PRO A 103 -13.62 1.87 12.76
C PRO A 103 -12.48 2.02 13.77
N ALA A 104 -11.55 2.93 13.46
CA ALA A 104 -10.54 3.35 14.42
C ALA A 104 -11.21 4.04 15.62
N PRO A 105 -10.81 3.71 16.86
CA PRO A 105 -11.43 4.32 18.04
C PRO A 105 -11.07 5.80 18.14
N TRP A 106 -12.06 6.60 18.52
CA TRP A 106 -11.86 7.97 18.90
C TRP A 106 -11.18 8.08 20.26
N ILE A 107 -10.66 9.27 20.55
CA ILE A 107 -10.10 9.58 21.87
C ILE A 107 -11.23 9.40 22.89
N GLY A 108 -11.01 8.51 23.87
CA GLY A 108 -11.96 8.22 24.94
C GLY A 108 -12.97 7.11 24.66
N ASP A 109 -13.12 6.62 23.43
CA ASP A 109 -14.11 5.59 23.08
C ASP A 109 -14.08 4.32 23.96
N HIS A 110 -12.90 4.00 24.47
CA HIS A 110 -12.71 2.82 25.31
C HIS A 110 -12.49 3.13 26.79
N ASN A 111 -12.71 4.39 27.22
CA ASN A 111 -12.52 4.78 28.63
C ASN A 111 -13.36 3.91 29.57
N GLU A 112 -14.65 3.73 29.28
CA GLU A 112 -15.53 2.86 30.08
C GLU A 112 -15.06 1.41 30.13
N LEU A 113 -14.69 0.83 28.98
CA LEU A 113 -14.18 -0.53 28.91
C LEU A 113 -12.91 -0.69 29.75
N VAL A 114 -11.94 0.21 29.58
CA VAL A 114 -10.65 0.09 30.26
C VAL A 114 -10.79 0.42 31.75
N LEU A 115 -11.40 1.52 32.10
CA LEU A 115 -11.43 2.03 33.47
C LEU A 115 -12.41 1.24 34.35
N ASN A 116 -13.61 1.00 33.85
CA ASN A 116 -14.64 0.27 34.62
C ASN A 116 -14.44 -1.26 34.50
N THR A 117 -14.50 -1.81 33.27
CA THR A 117 -14.53 -3.26 33.07
C THR A 117 -13.20 -3.95 33.39
N ILE A 118 -12.07 -3.35 32.97
CA ILE A 118 -10.74 -3.98 33.16
C ILE A 118 -10.11 -3.59 34.49
N LEU A 119 -10.14 -2.31 34.85
CA LEU A 119 -9.52 -1.79 36.08
C LEU A 119 -10.44 -1.80 37.29
N GLY A 120 -11.76 -1.93 37.10
CA GLY A 120 -12.74 -2.01 38.17
C GLY A 120 -13.00 -0.68 38.90
N LEU A 121 -12.70 0.46 38.26
CA LEU A 121 -13.02 1.75 38.84
C LEU A 121 -14.52 1.97 38.85
N SER A 122 -15.02 2.57 39.95
CA SER A 122 -16.41 2.97 40.04
C SER A 122 -16.75 4.16 39.14
N PRO A 123 -18.03 4.36 38.76
CA PRO A 123 -18.43 5.55 37.98
C PRO A 123 -18.05 6.86 38.65
N GLU A 124 -18.08 6.92 39.99
CA GLU A 124 -17.69 8.13 40.75
C GLU A 124 -16.20 8.41 40.65
N GLU A 125 -15.35 7.37 40.59
CA GLU A 125 -13.92 7.52 40.39
C GLU A 125 -13.57 7.99 38.97
N ILE A 126 -14.27 7.44 37.97
CA ILE A 126 -14.14 7.86 36.57
C ILE A 126 -14.55 9.34 36.40
N SER A 127 -15.70 9.72 36.97
CA SER A 127 -16.16 11.13 36.92
C SER A 127 -15.15 12.11 37.54
N LYS A 128 -14.51 11.74 38.64
CA LYS A 128 -13.41 12.57 39.21
C LYS A 128 -12.21 12.70 38.29
N LEU A 129 -11.87 11.66 37.54
CA LEU A 129 -10.78 11.71 36.57
C LEU A 129 -11.15 12.63 35.39
N GLU A 130 -12.41 12.60 34.94
CA GLU A 130 -12.92 13.51 33.91
C GLU A 130 -12.91 14.97 34.40
N GLU A 131 -13.44 15.24 35.59
CA GLU A 131 -13.46 16.59 36.21
C GLU A 131 -12.04 17.13 36.40
N SER A 132 -11.08 16.30 36.73
CA SER A 132 -9.67 16.71 36.86
C SER A 132 -8.98 16.97 35.52
N GLY A 133 -9.59 16.64 34.40
CA GLY A 133 -9.01 16.74 33.06
C GLY A 133 -7.98 15.66 32.74
N ALA A 134 -7.88 14.60 33.55
CA ALA A 134 -7.03 13.44 33.29
C ALA A 134 -7.55 12.56 32.14
N LEU A 135 -8.86 12.61 31.89
CA LEU A 135 -9.54 11.96 30.77
C LEU A 135 -10.08 13.01 29.80
N LYS A 136 -10.09 12.65 28.52
CA LYS A 136 -10.68 13.45 27.44
C LYS A 136 -11.83 12.69 26.82
#